data_0e21a75f1b948fb4a97dbd8b7a81d0d9
#
_entry.id   0e21a75f1b948fb4a97dbd8b7a81d0d9
#
_cell.length_a   1.000
_cell.length_b   1.000
_cell.length_c   1.000
_cell.angle_alpha   90.00
_cell.angle_beta   90.00
_cell.angle_gamma   90.00
#
_symmetry.space_group_name_H-M   'P 1'
#
loop_
_entity.id
_entity.type
_entity.pdbx_description
1 polymer ?
#
loop_
_entity_poly.entity_id
_entity_poly.type
_entity_poly.pdbx_seq_one_letter_code
_entity_poly.pdbx_strand_id
1 'polypeptide(L)'
;MDSHYRPRREPTRLPADGRRHVPSRSQHTDADRQWRQTESRTRQQQRRRPPRRIEDTSLPRQRRKPTLWHRIKEAWKSSGILRVVVGIVATVLLASTINRVVNPPEGLETNEVTAEEAPAIDPSPAVELFIPAIEVHADFQDGSCRVVNGAINPDSMNKACTYTAEDRPYSLPGTTAQDIVVIAGHTGAGVPGVFNNLYDGSANEHKVHLGDKLYVRTQHSGQNWLIYTATDLHDPDKQGLSDDASIWGDGPMPGRLLTISCIQPANPLEPAVRNAVVGWQYEGTTHTETESA
;
A
#
# COMPACT_ATOMS: atom_id res chain seq x y z
N MET A 1 17.95 -56.37 -22.10
CA MET A 1 19.33 -56.21 -22.54
C MET A 1 19.37 -54.96 -23.40
N ASP A 2 19.79 -53.86 -22.83
CA ASP A 2 20.62 -52.85 -23.45
C ASP A 2 20.88 -51.73 -22.45
N SER A 3 22.14 -51.71 -22.06
CA SER A 3 22.74 -50.84 -21.08
C SER A 3 23.13 -49.52 -21.77
N HIS A 4 22.55 -48.38 -21.41
CA HIS A 4 23.07 -47.05 -21.81
C HIS A 4 23.86 -46.41 -20.68
N TYR A 5 25.18 -46.54 -20.81
CA TYR A 5 26.26 -45.87 -20.11
C TYR A 5 26.21 -44.35 -20.30
N ARG A 6 26.12 -43.57 -19.21
CA ARG A 6 26.35 -42.12 -19.21
C ARG A 6 27.77 -41.81 -18.75
N PRO A 7 28.57 -41.04 -19.50
CA PRO A 7 29.89 -40.64 -19.06
C PRO A 7 29.84 -39.56 -17.99
N ARG A 8 30.65 -39.73 -16.95
CA ARG A 8 30.97 -38.79 -15.89
C ARG A 8 31.67 -37.57 -16.49
N ARG A 9 31.17 -36.35 -16.21
CA ARG A 9 31.92 -35.12 -16.49
C ARG A 9 32.88 -34.84 -15.34
N GLU A 10 34.17 -34.71 -15.67
CA GLU A 10 35.23 -34.27 -14.78
C GLU A 10 35.08 -32.75 -14.45
N PRO A 11 35.48 -32.31 -13.24
CA PRO A 11 35.48 -30.89 -12.89
C PRO A 11 36.74 -30.22 -13.49
N THR A 12 36.49 -29.19 -14.30
CA THR A 12 37.53 -28.33 -14.87
C THR A 12 38.14 -27.47 -13.75
N ARG A 13 39.44 -27.64 -13.53
CA ARG A 13 40.29 -26.83 -12.64
C ARG A 13 40.40 -25.40 -13.21
N LEU A 14 40.09 -24.40 -12.41
CA LEU A 14 40.41 -22.99 -12.67
C LEU A 14 41.90 -22.75 -12.33
N PRO A 15 42.66 -21.98 -13.13
CA PRO A 15 44.02 -21.58 -12.81
C PRO A 15 44.00 -20.46 -11.74
N ALA A 16 44.82 -20.68 -10.70
CA ALA A 16 45.24 -19.65 -9.77
C ALA A 16 46.37 -18.84 -10.43
N ASP A 17 46.19 -17.59 -10.65
CA ASP A 17 47.20 -16.54 -10.40
C ASP A 17 46.64 -15.18 -10.85
N GLY A 18 46.58 -14.23 -9.93
CA GLY A 18 46.12 -12.86 -10.18
C GLY A 18 46.44 -11.97 -8.98
N ARG A 19 47.76 -11.68 -8.80
CA ARG A 19 48.25 -10.72 -7.79
C ARG A 19 47.49 -9.41 -7.87
N ARG A 20 46.81 -9.05 -6.80
CA ARG A 20 46.25 -7.72 -6.63
C ARG A 20 47.38 -6.72 -6.42
N HIS A 21 47.51 -5.82 -7.38
CA HIS A 21 48.30 -4.61 -7.24
C HIS A 21 47.61 -3.68 -6.21
N VAL A 22 48.26 -3.44 -5.08
CA VAL A 22 47.92 -2.39 -4.13
C VAL A 22 48.53 -1.10 -4.66
N PRO A 23 47.76 -0.05 -4.97
CA PRO A 23 48.36 1.23 -5.39
C PRO A 23 49.02 1.90 -4.19
N SER A 24 50.27 2.32 -4.41
CA SER A 24 51.16 3.00 -3.49
C SER A 24 50.56 4.31 -2.97
N ARG A 25 50.70 4.51 -1.67
CA ARG A 25 50.21 5.61 -0.83
C ARG A 25 51.04 6.91 -0.97
N SER A 26 51.32 7.43 -2.17
CA SER A 26 52.19 8.59 -2.31
C SER A 26 51.67 9.76 -3.16
N GLN A 27 50.41 9.75 -3.60
CA GLN A 27 49.88 10.86 -4.42
C GLN A 27 48.80 11.75 -3.77
N HIS A 28 48.49 11.55 -2.48
CA HIS A 28 47.42 12.32 -1.79
C HIS A 28 47.92 13.51 -0.97
N THR A 29 49.26 13.79 -0.92
CA THR A 29 49.80 14.81 -0.02
C THR A 29 49.92 16.21 -0.62
N ASP A 30 49.95 16.36 -1.92
CA ASP A 30 50.17 17.68 -2.55
C ASP A 30 48.85 18.44 -2.80
N ALA A 31 47.77 17.77 -3.10
CA ALA A 31 46.45 18.39 -3.25
C ALA A 31 45.92 18.94 -1.93
N ASP A 32 46.10 18.20 -0.81
CA ASP A 32 45.68 18.62 0.52
C ASP A 32 46.47 19.83 1.05
N ARG A 33 47.76 19.98 0.65
CA ARG A 33 48.56 21.16 1.02
C ARG A 33 48.12 22.41 0.26
N GLN A 34 47.76 22.28 -1.02
CA GLN A 34 47.28 23.40 -1.80
C GLN A 34 45.91 23.91 -1.30
N TRP A 35 45.05 23.04 -0.88
CA TRP A 35 43.71 23.39 -0.37
C TRP A 35 43.81 24.18 0.96
N ARG A 36 44.66 23.75 1.89
CA ARG A 36 44.87 24.44 3.19
C ARG A 36 45.53 25.82 3.03
N GLN A 37 46.35 26.01 2.00
CA GLN A 37 46.97 27.33 1.74
C GLN A 37 46.00 28.35 1.13
N THR A 38 45.03 27.91 0.32
CA THR A 38 43.97 28.77 -0.22
C THR A 38 42.98 29.20 0.84
N GLU A 39 42.61 28.31 1.76
CA GLU A 39 41.68 28.62 2.84
C GLU A 39 42.23 29.61 3.87
N SER A 40 43.52 29.54 4.15
CA SER A 40 44.19 30.49 5.08
C SER A 40 44.31 31.90 4.47
N ARG A 41 44.51 32.03 3.15
CA ARG A 41 44.54 33.33 2.48
C ARG A 41 43.18 34.01 2.44
N THR A 42 42.10 33.26 2.25
CA THR A 42 40.73 33.80 2.21
C THR A 42 40.29 34.31 3.57
N ARG A 43 40.67 33.62 4.68
CA ARG A 43 40.37 34.06 6.06
C ARG A 43 41.17 35.33 6.48
N GLN A 44 42.36 35.52 5.97
CA GLN A 44 43.14 36.73 6.26
C GLN A 44 42.63 37.99 5.51
N GLN A 45 42.09 37.84 4.32
CA GLN A 45 41.47 38.94 3.58
C GLN A 45 40.14 39.42 4.17
N GLN A 46 39.36 38.52 4.80
CA GLN A 46 38.12 38.90 5.48
C GLN A 46 38.33 39.70 6.77
N ARG A 47 39.51 39.60 7.43
CA ARG A 47 39.83 40.36 8.65
C ARG A 47 40.28 41.79 8.42
N ARG A 48 40.52 42.23 7.17
CA ARG A 48 41.04 43.57 6.89
C ARG A 48 39.99 44.56 6.34
N ARG A 49 38.70 44.27 6.43
CA ARG A 49 37.67 45.25 6.09
C ARG A 49 37.37 46.14 7.31
N PRO A 50 37.58 47.49 7.19
CA PRO A 50 37.18 48.39 8.26
C PRO A 50 35.66 48.36 8.44
N PRO A 51 35.15 48.61 9.66
CA PRO A 51 33.70 48.64 9.89
C PRO A 51 33.08 49.77 9.07
N ARG A 52 32.19 49.43 8.16
CA ARG A 52 31.35 50.41 7.47
C ARG A 52 30.47 51.10 8.49
N ARG A 53 30.64 52.42 8.63
CA ARG A 53 29.74 53.31 9.38
C ARG A 53 28.35 53.12 8.76
N ILE A 54 27.44 52.58 9.53
CA ILE A 54 26.02 52.44 9.17
C ILE A 54 25.44 53.84 9.42
N GLU A 55 25.23 54.60 8.34
CA GLU A 55 24.33 55.75 8.41
C GLU A 55 22.93 55.24 8.62
N ASP A 56 22.36 55.70 9.73
CA ASP A 56 21.01 55.34 10.22
C ASP A 56 19.96 56.00 9.29
N THR A 57 19.75 55.39 8.11
CA THR A 57 18.63 55.74 7.25
C THR A 57 17.43 54.94 7.73
N SER A 58 16.61 55.58 8.53
CA SER A 58 15.32 55.05 8.99
C SER A 58 14.40 54.85 7.81
N LEU A 59 14.51 53.66 7.18
CA LEU A 59 13.53 53.18 6.22
C LEU A 59 12.19 52.93 6.98
N PRO A 60 11.07 53.40 6.42
CA PRO A 60 9.78 53.16 7.04
C PRO A 60 9.55 51.65 7.17
N ARG A 61 9.29 51.20 8.42
CA ARG A 61 8.95 49.82 8.75
C ARG A 61 7.77 49.40 7.88
N GLN A 62 8.01 48.67 6.78
CA GLN A 62 6.95 48.01 6.02
C GLN A 62 6.19 47.08 6.99
N ARG A 63 4.97 47.40 7.29
CA ARG A 63 4.05 46.51 7.99
C ARG A 63 3.94 45.23 7.19
N ARG A 64 4.57 44.16 7.66
CA ARG A 64 4.40 42.81 7.07
C ARG A 64 2.91 42.51 7.11
N LYS A 65 2.31 42.29 5.93
CA LYS A 65 0.93 41.87 5.83
C LYS A 65 0.78 40.57 6.65
N PRO A 66 -0.22 40.48 7.53
CA PRO A 66 -0.40 39.29 8.36
C PRO A 66 -0.53 38.06 7.45
N THR A 67 0.22 37.00 7.76
CA THR A 67 0.18 35.75 7.03
C THR A 67 -1.23 35.18 7.07
N LEU A 68 -1.64 34.45 6.04
CA LEU A 68 -2.97 33.81 5.92
C LEU A 68 -3.38 33.08 7.23
N TRP A 69 -2.41 32.45 7.88
CA TRP A 69 -2.57 31.77 9.17
C TRP A 69 -3.01 32.69 10.32
N HIS A 70 -2.52 33.92 10.33
CA HIS A 70 -2.89 34.89 11.36
C HIS A 70 -4.33 35.38 11.15
N ARG A 71 -4.77 35.54 9.90
CA ARG A 71 -6.14 35.89 9.54
C ARG A 71 -7.12 34.77 9.90
N ILE A 72 -6.74 33.52 9.70
CA ILE A 72 -7.55 32.35 10.08
C ILE A 72 -7.70 32.28 11.61
N LYS A 73 -6.61 32.47 12.37
CA LYS A 73 -6.65 32.47 13.84
C LYS A 73 -7.51 33.59 14.42
N GLU A 74 -7.50 34.76 13.82
CA GLU A 74 -8.33 35.91 14.26
C GLU A 74 -9.82 35.71 13.92
N ALA A 75 -10.12 35.18 12.73
CA ALA A 75 -11.48 34.81 12.33
C ALA A 75 -12.04 33.69 13.24
N TRP A 76 -11.20 32.76 13.68
CA TRP A 76 -11.58 31.69 14.64
C TRP A 76 -11.91 32.24 16.04
N LYS A 77 -11.22 33.30 16.46
CA LYS A 77 -11.48 33.94 17.79
C LYS A 77 -12.73 34.81 17.82
N SER A 78 -13.07 35.42 16.70
CA SER A 78 -14.13 36.45 16.65
C SER A 78 -15.52 35.92 16.25
N SER A 79 -15.62 34.71 15.64
CA SER A 79 -16.91 34.19 15.16
C SER A 79 -17.34 32.94 15.91
N GLY A 80 -18.23 33.09 16.89
CA GLY A 80 -18.89 31.97 17.57
C GLY A 80 -19.64 31.05 16.58
N ILE A 81 -20.22 31.65 15.54
CA ILE A 81 -20.99 30.96 14.48
C ILE A 81 -20.05 30.00 13.71
N LEU A 82 -18.83 30.43 13.35
CA LEU A 82 -17.88 29.58 12.61
C LEU A 82 -17.48 28.34 13.44
N ARG A 83 -17.32 28.49 14.75
CA ARG A 83 -17.03 27.36 15.64
C ARG A 83 -18.17 26.36 15.72
N VAL A 84 -19.40 26.85 15.78
CA VAL A 84 -20.60 26.01 15.79
C VAL A 84 -20.73 25.25 14.45
N VAL A 85 -20.55 25.94 13.32
CA VAL A 85 -20.63 25.31 12.00
C VAL A 85 -19.52 24.23 11.81
N VAL A 86 -18.27 24.56 12.18
CA VAL A 86 -17.16 23.57 12.12
C VAL A 86 -17.42 22.40 13.07
N GLY A 87 -17.95 22.67 14.27
CA GLY A 87 -18.35 21.61 15.20
C GLY A 87 -19.44 20.70 14.64
N ILE A 88 -20.48 21.25 14.05
CA ILE A 88 -21.57 20.48 13.41
C ILE A 88 -21.03 19.65 12.24
N VAL A 89 -20.23 20.26 11.35
CA VAL A 89 -19.63 19.54 10.21
C VAL A 89 -18.71 18.41 10.69
N ALA A 90 -17.88 18.65 11.70
CA ALA A 90 -17.02 17.62 12.28
C ALA A 90 -17.85 16.49 12.93
N THR A 91 -18.93 16.83 13.63
CA THR A 91 -19.83 15.85 14.25
C THR A 91 -20.58 15.03 13.19
N VAL A 92 -21.04 15.67 12.10
CA VAL A 92 -21.72 14.97 11.00
C VAL A 92 -20.75 14.05 10.26
N LEU A 93 -19.52 14.50 10.00
CA LEU A 93 -18.48 13.67 9.38
C LEU A 93 -18.09 12.50 10.29
N LEU A 94 -17.94 12.75 11.59
CA LEU A 94 -17.65 11.69 12.56
C LEU A 94 -18.81 10.68 12.67
N ALA A 95 -20.06 11.18 12.73
CA ALA A 95 -21.24 10.33 12.78
C ALA A 95 -21.41 9.51 11.48
N SER A 96 -21.12 10.08 10.33
CA SER A 96 -21.18 9.35 9.05
C SER A 96 -20.10 8.28 8.91
N THR A 97 -18.89 8.53 9.45
CA THR A 97 -17.82 7.52 9.49
C THR A 97 -18.15 6.42 10.49
N ILE A 98 -18.64 6.77 11.69
CA ILE A 98 -19.06 5.78 12.69
C ILE A 98 -20.24 4.94 12.15
N ASN A 99 -21.20 5.54 11.46
CA ASN A 99 -22.33 4.80 10.90
C ASN A 99 -21.93 3.81 9.80
N ARG A 100 -20.90 4.12 8.99
CA ARG A 100 -20.32 3.19 8.00
C ARG A 100 -19.53 2.05 8.64
N VAL A 101 -18.92 2.29 9.81
CA VAL A 101 -18.10 1.30 10.52
C VAL A 101 -18.95 0.37 11.40
N VAL A 102 -20.04 0.90 11.99
CA VAL A 102 -20.87 0.17 12.96
C VAL A 102 -22.02 -0.61 12.29
N ASN A 103 -22.49 -0.15 11.14
CA ASN A 103 -23.54 -0.87 10.42
C ASN A 103 -22.90 -1.68 9.29
N PRO A 104 -23.05 -3.02 9.31
CA PRO A 104 -22.63 -3.83 8.17
C PRO A 104 -23.36 -3.37 6.91
N PRO A 105 -22.75 -3.55 5.72
CA PRO A 105 -23.42 -3.31 4.46
C PRO A 105 -24.72 -4.08 4.33
N GLU A 106 -25.67 -3.56 3.54
CA GLU A 106 -26.93 -4.26 3.26
C GLU A 106 -26.67 -5.68 2.73
N GLY A 107 -27.44 -6.67 3.20
CA GLY A 107 -27.34 -8.05 2.78
C GLY A 107 -26.36 -8.92 3.58
N LEU A 108 -25.56 -8.32 4.50
CA LEU A 108 -24.69 -9.12 5.40
C LEU A 108 -25.42 -9.68 6.62
N GLU A 109 -26.63 -9.20 6.92
CA GLU A 109 -27.46 -9.70 8.03
C GLU A 109 -28.27 -10.94 7.66
N THR A 110 -28.16 -11.41 6.42
CA THR A 110 -28.94 -12.54 5.89
C THR A 110 -28.21 -13.86 6.09
N ASN A 111 -28.94 -14.95 5.99
CA ASN A 111 -28.46 -16.31 6.20
C ASN A 111 -27.25 -16.62 5.31
N GLU A 112 -26.17 -17.07 5.91
CA GLU A 112 -25.02 -17.61 5.18
C GLU A 112 -25.38 -19.03 4.69
N VAL A 113 -25.07 -19.29 3.41
CA VAL A 113 -25.16 -20.62 2.80
C VAL A 113 -23.77 -21.11 2.42
N THR A 114 -23.53 -22.39 2.59
CA THR A 114 -22.22 -23.01 2.28
C THR A 114 -21.92 -22.98 0.79
N ALA A 115 -20.65 -23.21 0.44
CA ALA A 115 -20.22 -23.23 -0.96
C ALA A 115 -20.99 -24.25 -1.82
N GLU A 116 -21.41 -25.37 -1.24
CA GLU A 116 -22.17 -26.43 -1.93
C GLU A 116 -23.63 -26.02 -2.22
N GLU A 117 -24.19 -25.17 -1.37
CA GLU A 117 -25.58 -24.71 -1.47
C GLU A 117 -25.69 -23.32 -2.14
N ALA A 118 -24.57 -22.67 -2.34
CA ALA A 118 -24.50 -21.32 -2.89
C ALA A 118 -24.99 -21.31 -4.35
N PRO A 119 -25.71 -20.26 -4.78
CA PRO A 119 -26.10 -20.10 -6.17
C PRO A 119 -24.86 -19.96 -7.07
N ALA A 120 -24.94 -20.45 -8.30
CA ALA A 120 -23.91 -20.19 -9.28
C ALA A 120 -23.90 -18.70 -9.65
N ILE A 121 -22.81 -18.02 -9.33
CA ILE A 121 -22.56 -16.61 -9.67
C ILE A 121 -21.35 -16.57 -10.59
N ASP A 122 -21.57 -16.15 -11.84
CA ASP A 122 -20.49 -16.03 -12.80
C ASP A 122 -19.48 -14.95 -12.39
N PRO A 123 -18.18 -15.15 -12.65
CA PRO A 123 -17.16 -14.16 -12.39
C PRO A 123 -17.49 -12.81 -13.03
N SER A 124 -17.42 -11.75 -12.23
CA SER A 124 -17.72 -10.39 -12.69
C SER A 124 -16.97 -9.35 -11.84
N PRO A 125 -16.86 -8.10 -12.33
CA PRO A 125 -16.19 -7.05 -11.59
C PRO A 125 -16.72 -6.91 -10.17
N ALA A 126 -15.80 -6.87 -9.18
CA ALA A 126 -16.15 -6.56 -7.81
C ALA A 126 -16.64 -5.11 -7.73
N VAL A 127 -17.66 -4.87 -6.90
CA VAL A 127 -18.21 -3.53 -6.64
C VAL A 127 -17.95 -3.07 -5.23
N GLU A 128 -17.86 -4.00 -4.28
CA GLU A 128 -17.73 -3.69 -2.86
C GLU A 128 -16.99 -4.82 -2.11
N LEU A 129 -16.18 -4.45 -1.14
CA LEU A 129 -15.45 -5.37 -0.27
C LEU A 129 -15.58 -4.90 1.18
N PHE A 130 -15.79 -5.86 2.09
CA PHE A 130 -15.89 -5.59 3.52
C PHE A 130 -15.10 -6.63 4.34
N ILE A 131 -14.25 -6.14 5.27
CA ILE A 131 -13.51 -6.98 6.23
C ILE A 131 -13.81 -6.43 7.62
N PRO A 132 -14.82 -7.01 8.34
CA PRO A 132 -15.28 -6.48 9.62
C PRO A 132 -14.19 -6.38 10.69
N ALA A 133 -13.35 -7.41 10.80
CA ALA A 133 -12.35 -7.54 11.85
C ALA A 133 -11.34 -6.36 11.89
N ILE A 134 -11.11 -5.73 10.75
CA ILE A 134 -10.16 -4.62 10.61
C ILE A 134 -10.83 -3.34 10.09
N GLU A 135 -12.15 -3.28 10.10
CA GLU A 135 -12.95 -2.12 9.69
C GLU A 135 -12.58 -1.59 8.27
N VAL A 136 -12.30 -2.50 7.34
CA VAL A 136 -12.08 -2.16 5.93
C VAL A 136 -13.39 -2.28 5.17
N HIS A 137 -13.81 -1.19 4.55
CA HIS A 137 -14.93 -1.13 3.63
C HIS A 137 -14.46 -0.38 2.37
N ALA A 138 -14.45 -1.05 1.23
CA ALA A 138 -13.84 -0.57 0.00
C ALA A 138 -14.81 -0.65 -1.18
N ASP A 139 -14.97 0.46 -1.89
CA ASP A 139 -15.49 0.48 -3.25
C ASP A 139 -14.38 0.09 -4.23
N PHE A 140 -14.77 -0.33 -5.44
CA PHE A 140 -13.82 -0.64 -6.51
C PHE A 140 -13.74 0.49 -7.54
N GLN A 141 -12.54 0.65 -8.14
CA GLN A 141 -12.37 1.50 -9.30
C GLN A 141 -12.99 0.86 -10.55
N ASP A 142 -13.22 1.64 -11.58
CA ASP A 142 -13.67 1.12 -12.86
C ASP A 142 -12.51 0.39 -13.56
N GLY A 143 -12.77 -0.85 -14.02
CA GLY A 143 -11.79 -1.69 -14.69
C GLY A 143 -10.75 -2.34 -13.76
N SER A 144 -9.76 -3.00 -14.37
CA SER A 144 -8.70 -3.73 -13.67
C SER A 144 -7.64 -2.81 -13.07
N CYS A 145 -6.86 -3.34 -12.13
CA CYS A 145 -5.65 -2.66 -11.67
C CYS A 145 -4.68 -2.42 -12.84
N ARG A 146 -4.06 -1.24 -12.88
CA ARG A 146 -2.95 -1.00 -13.80
C ARG A 146 -1.69 -1.70 -13.34
N VAL A 147 -0.78 -1.95 -14.26
CA VAL A 147 0.60 -2.36 -13.95
C VAL A 147 1.55 -1.23 -14.32
N VAL A 148 2.33 -0.77 -13.35
CA VAL A 148 3.32 0.30 -13.54
C VAL A 148 4.68 -0.22 -13.06
N ASN A 149 5.66 -0.25 -13.94
CA ASN A 149 7.01 -0.77 -13.67
C ASN A 149 7.00 -2.21 -13.07
N GLY A 150 6.11 -3.07 -13.57
CA GLY A 150 5.97 -4.46 -13.12
C GLY A 150 5.24 -4.63 -11.79
N ALA A 151 4.70 -3.57 -11.19
CA ALA A 151 3.93 -3.63 -9.95
C ALA A 151 2.45 -3.31 -10.18
N ILE A 152 1.57 -4.00 -9.48
CA ILE A 152 0.14 -3.71 -9.45
C ILE A 152 -0.05 -2.33 -8.81
N ASN A 153 -0.75 -1.44 -9.50
CA ASN A 153 -0.92 -0.05 -9.09
C ASN A 153 -2.38 0.40 -9.25
N PRO A 154 -3.19 0.38 -8.18
CA PRO A 154 -4.54 0.94 -8.19
C PRO A 154 -4.54 2.42 -8.63
N ASP A 155 -5.59 2.89 -9.29
CA ASP A 155 -5.70 4.26 -9.77
C ASP A 155 -5.96 5.28 -8.66
N SER A 156 -6.46 4.83 -7.52
CA SER A 156 -6.97 5.67 -6.45
C SER A 156 -6.49 5.18 -5.08
N MET A 157 -6.24 6.12 -4.17
CA MET A 157 -5.89 5.81 -2.78
C MET A 157 -7.06 5.22 -1.97
N ASN A 158 -8.30 5.51 -2.36
CA ASN A 158 -9.49 5.17 -1.58
C ASN A 158 -10.38 4.09 -2.20
N LYS A 159 -9.95 3.50 -3.31
CA LYS A 159 -10.66 2.40 -3.98
C LYS A 159 -9.75 1.20 -4.17
N ALA A 160 -10.33 0.01 -4.12
CA ALA A 160 -9.66 -1.23 -4.49
C ALA A 160 -9.74 -1.46 -6.00
N CYS A 161 -8.98 -2.42 -6.51
CA CYS A 161 -9.09 -2.92 -7.88
C CYS A 161 -8.86 -4.43 -7.94
N THR A 162 -9.46 -5.09 -8.91
CA THR A 162 -9.19 -6.50 -9.23
C THR A 162 -8.09 -6.56 -10.29
N TYR A 163 -7.09 -7.40 -10.10
CA TYR A 163 -5.98 -7.56 -11.03
C TYR A 163 -6.21 -8.76 -11.95
N THR A 164 -6.17 -8.50 -13.25
CA THR A 164 -6.15 -9.52 -14.33
C THR A 164 -5.21 -9.02 -15.42
N ALA A 165 -4.39 -9.89 -16.00
CA ALA A 165 -3.48 -9.57 -17.10
C ALA A 165 -3.45 -10.69 -18.13
N GLU A 166 -3.03 -10.39 -19.37
CA GLU A 166 -2.99 -11.39 -20.47
C GLU A 166 -2.04 -12.56 -20.17
N ASP A 167 -0.90 -12.26 -19.51
CA ASP A 167 0.10 -13.25 -19.10
C ASP A 167 -0.25 -13.95 -17.77
N ARG A 168 -1.19 -13.40 -17.01
CA ARG A 168 -1.70 -13.91 -15.75
C ARG A 168 -3.21 -13.69 -15.69
N PRO A 169 -4.01 -14.52 -16.36
CA PRO A 169 -5.46 -14.32 -16.49
C PRO A 169 -6.19 -14.80 -15.23
N TYR A 170 -5.85 -14.20 -14.08
CA TYR A 170 -6.55 -14.46 -12.82
C TYR A 170 -8.04 -14.19 -12.96
N SER A 171 -8.84 -14.89 -12.16
CA SER A 171 -10.29 -14.77 -12.21
C SER A 171 -10.80 -13.46 -11.62
N LEU A 172 -11.94 -13.00 -12.12
CA LEU A 172 -12.81 -12.09 -11.39
C LEU A 172 -13.55 -12.87 -10.30
N PRO A 173 -14.00 -12.21 -9.20
CA PRO A 173 -14.73 -12.89 -8.14
C PRO A 173 -16.10 -13.41 -8.62
N GLY A 174 -16.43 -14.61 -8.19
CA GLY A 174 -17.65 -15.35 -8.49
C GLY A 174 -17.57 -16.73 -7.89
N THR A 175 -18.70 -17.41 -7.68
CA THR A 175 -18.72 -18.78 -7.15
C THR A 175 -18.17 -19.81 -8.12
N THR A 176 -18.16 -19.48 -9.42
CA THR A 176 -17.63 -20.32 -10.48
C THR A 176 -16.23 -19.89 -10.97
N ALA A 177 -15.55 -19.03 -10.21
CA ALA A 177 -14.19 -18.59 -10.53
C ALA A 177 -13.23 -19.79 -10.61
N GLN A 178 -12.47 -19.88 -11.71
CA GLN A 178 -11.63 -21.04 -12.02
C GLN A 178 -10.19 -20.89 -11.52
N ASP A 179 -9.81 -19.70 -11.07
CA ASP A 179 -8.46 -19.41 -10.58
C ASP A 179 -8.49 -18.34 -9.49
N ILE A 180 -7.33 -17.99 -8.98
CA ILE A 180 -7.13 -16.96 -7.95
C ILE A 180 -7.83 -15.66 -8.34
N VAL A 181 -8.51 -15.05 -7.38
CA VAL A 181 -8.97 -13.67 -7.45
C VAL A 181 -7.94 -12.78 -6.76
N VAL A 182 -7.44 -11.75 -7.44
CA VAL A 182 -6.45 -10.84 -6.87
C VAL A 182 -7.03 -9.44 -6.70
N ILE A 183 -7.09 -8.94 -5.48
CA ILE A 183 -7.59 -7.61 -5.15
C ILE A 183 -6.46 -6.80 -4.55
N ALA A 184 -6.18 -5.64 -5.13
CA ALA A 184 -5.17 -4.73 -4.62
C ALA A 184 -5.76 -3.40 -4.16
N GLY A 185 -5.08 -2.78 -3.20
CA GLY A 185 -5.43 -1.47 -2.68
C GLY A 185 -4.21 -0.73 -2.13
N HIS A 186 -4.25 0.59 -2.21
CA HIS A 186 -3.17 1.41 -1.67
C HIS A 186 -3.19 1.50 -0.14
N THR A 187 -2.00 1.68 0.41
CA THR A 187 -1.77 2.17 1.77
C THR A 187 -1.07 3.52 1.73
N GLY A 188 -1.34 4.39 2.68
CA GLY A 188 -0.76 5.71 2.73
C GLY A 188 0.16 5.93 3.94
N ALA A 189 1.33 6.53 3.73
CA ALA A 189 2.21 6.99 4.79
C ALA A 189 1.67 8.29 5.40
N GLY A 190 0.90 8.19 6.48
CA GLY A 190 0.29 9.34 7.16
C GLY A 190 -0.91 9.97 6.43
N VAL A 191 -1.40 9.33 5.36
CA VAL A 191 -2.64 9.67 4.66
C VAL A 191 -3.53 8.44 4.54
N PRO A 192 -4.87 8.60 4.43
CA PRO A 192 -5.76 7.47 4.24
C PRO A 192 -5.46 6.70 2.95
N GLY A 193 -5.38 5.38 3.05
CA GLY A 193 -5.38 4.45 1.94
C GLY A 193 -6.39 3.34 2.22
N VAL A 194 -7.02 2.80 1.19
CA VAL A 194 -8.13 1.84 1.33
C VAL A 194 -7.74 0.60 2.14
N PHE A 195 -6.47 0.17 2.07
CA PHE A 195 -5.95 -1.00 2.78
C PHE A 195 -4.96 -0.66 3.91
N ASN A 196 -5.03 0.54 4.49
CA ASN A 196 -4.20 0.90 5.64
C ASN A 196 -4.32 -0.07 6.82
N ASN A 197 -5.47 -0.70 6.96
CA ASN A 197 -5.74 -1.59 8.08
C ASN A 197 -5.39 -3.07 7.83
N LEU A 198 -4.82 -3.46 6.69
CA LEU A 198 -4.36 -4.83 6.50
C LEU A 198 -3.12 -5.16 7.37
N TYR A 199 -2.25 -4.16 7.59
CA TYR A 199 -0.98 -4.36 8.29
C TYR A 199 -0.64 -3.17 9.18
N ASP A 200 -0.12 -3.43 10.38
CA ASP A 200 0.47 -2.43 11.27
C ASP A 200 1.98 -2.40 11.09
N GLY A 201 2.48 -1.41 10.35
CA GLY A 201 3.91 -1.23 10.12
C GLY A 201 4.71 -0.87 11.38
N SER A 202 4.05 -0.35 12.43
CA SER A 202 4.70 -0.02 13.70
C SER A 202 4.89 -1.24 14.57
N ALA A 203 3.88 -2.12 14.63
CA ALA A 203 3.94 -3.40 15.33
C ALA A 203 4.63 -4.48 14.48
N ASN A 204 4.76 -4.25 13.16
CA ASN A 204 5.27 -5.19 12.18
C ASN A 204 4.46 -6.49 12.14
N GLU A 205 3.13 -6.37 12.08
CA GLU A 205 2.20 -7.49 12.10
C GLU A 205 0.96 -7.26 11.24
N HIS A 206 0.37 -8.33 10.74
CA HIS A 206 -0.93 -8.29 10.11
C HIS A 206 -2.01 -7.97 11.14
N LYS A 207 -2.99 -7.12 10.77
CA LYS A 207 -4.17 -6.87 11.60
C LYS A 207 -5.28 -7.87 11.33
N VAL A 208 -5.25 -8.55 10.19
CA VAL A 208 -6.10 -9.70 9.88
C VAL A 208 -5.55 -10.92 10.61
N HIS A 209 -6.44 -11.74 11.16
CA HIS A 209 -6.11 -13.01 11.77
C HIS A 209 -6.67 -14.17 10.95
N LEU A 210 -6.04 -15.34 11.06
CA LEU A 210 -6.59 -16.56 10.44
C LEU A 210 -8.00 -16.83 10.97
N GLY A 211 -8.93 -17.09 10.06
CA GLY A 211 -10.34 -17.27 10.38
C GLY A 211 -11.21 -16.00 10.28
N ASP A 212 -10.61 -14.82 10.13
CA ASP A 212 -11.37 -13.59 9.85
C ASP A 212 -12.10 -13.70 8.52
N LYS A 213 -13.24 -13.02 8.43
CA LYS A 213 -14.10 -13.03 7.23
C LYS A 213 -13.82 -11.83 6.33
N LEU A 214 -13.88 -12.08 5.02
CA LEU A 214 -13.92 -11.10 3.97
C LEU A 214 -15.16 -11.33 3.11
N TYR A 215 -15.87 -10.28 2.81
CA TYR A 215 -17.08 -10.28 2.00
C TYR A 215 -16.84 -9.49 0.71
N VAL A 216 -17.22 -10.04 -0.44
CA VAL A 216 -17.12 -9.36 -1.74
C VAL A 216 -18.47 -9.42 -2.43
N ARG A 217 -18.94 -8.26 -2.87
CA ARG A 217 -20.09 -8.14 -3.75
C ARG A 217 -19.62 -7.83 -5.17
N THR A 218 -20.26 -8.43 -6.15
CA THR A 218 -19.91 -8.29 -7.58
C THR A 218 -21.09 -7.77 -8.37
N GLN A 219 -20.86 -7.40 -9.64
CA GLN A 219 -21.94 -6.96 -10.51
C GLN A 219 -23.01 -8.06 -10.72
N HIS A 220 -22.60 -9.33 -10.77
CA HIS A 220 -23.51 -10.46 -10.97
C HIS A 220 -24.07 -11.04 -9.68
N SER A 221 -23.50 -10.74 -8.53
CA SER A 221 -24.00 -11.26 -7.25
C SER A 221 -25.25 -10.53 -6.74
N GLY A 222 -25.58 -9.38 -7.32
CA GLY A 222 -26.70 -8.57 -6.84
C GLY A 222 -26.51 -8.12 -5.41
N GLN A 223 -27.42 -8.53 -4.54
CA GLN A 223 -27.33 -8.25 -3.09
C GLN A 223 -26.58 -9.34 -2.31
N ASN A 224 -26.25 -10.48 -2.94
CA ASN A 224 -25.53 -11.55 -2.28
C ASN A 224 -24.02 -11.19 -2.18
N TRP A 225 -23.44 -11.54 -1.04
CA TRP A 225 -22.00 -11.39 -0.80
C TRP A 225 -21.33 -12.75 -0.89
N LEU A 226 -20.21 -12.81 -1.61
CA LEU A 226 -19.29 -13.93 -1.57
C LEU A 226 -18.52 -13.87 -0.27
N ILE A 227 -18.46 -14.97 0.48
CA ILE A 227 -17.84 -15.09 1.79
C ILE A 227 -16.52 -15.84 1.66
N TYR A 228 -15.47 -15.24 2.18
CA TYR A 228 -14.14 -15.82 2.23
C TYR A 228 -13.61 -15.80 3.67
N THR A 229 -12.77 -16.78 4.02
CA THR A 229 -12.07 -16.87 5.32
C THR A 229 -10.57 -16.76 5.13
N ALA A 230 -9.90 -16.01 5.99
CA ALA A 230 -8.44 -15.85 5.96
C ALA A 230 -7.75 -17.17 6.32
N THR A 231 -6.88 -17.66 5.43
CA THR A 231 -6.19 -18.95 5.54
C THR A 231 -4.69 -18.81 5.71
N ASP A 232 -4.09 -17.73 5.21
CA ASP A 232 -2.65 -17.51 5.27
C ASP A 232 -2.30 -16.02 5.19
N LEU A 233 -1.15 -15.66 5.79
CA LEU A 233 -0.66 -14.29 5.91
C LEU A 233 0.80 -14.26 5.48
N HIS A 234 1.14 -13.33 4.57
CA HIS A 234 2.50 -13.19 4.05
C HIS A 234 2.91 -11.71 4.02
N ASP A 235 4.20 -11.47 4.20
CA ASP A 235 4.78 -10.12 4.13
C ASP A 235 6.08 -10.07 3.29
N PRO A 236 6.04 -10.60 2.04
CA PRO A 236 7.22 -10.71 1.19
C PRO A 236 7.81 -9.36 0.81
N ASP A 237 9.10 -9.36 0.50
CA ASP A 237 9.71 -8.25 -0.21
C ASP A 237 9.08 -8.07 -1.58
N LYS A 238 8.92 -6.83 -2.02
CA LYS A 238 8.30 -6.51 -3.33
C LYS A 238 8.96 -7.20 -4.51
N GLN A 239 10.28 -7.43 -4.43
CA GLN A 239 11.04 -8.10 -5.49
C GLN A 239 10.79 -9.61 -5.53
N GLY A 240 10.46 -10.23 -4.41
CA GLY A 240 10.19 -11.66 -4.30
C GLY A 240 8.73 -12.05 -4.50
N LEU A 241 7.80 -11.09 -4.39
CA LEU A 241 6.37 -11.38 -4.43
C LEU A 241 5.93 -12.15 -5.68
N SER A 242 6.42 -11.77 -6.87
CA SER A 242 5.99 -12.37 -8.14
C SER A 242 6.36 -13.86 -8.30
N ASP A 243 7.37 -14.30 -7.59
CA ASP A 243 7.98 -15.64 -7.74
C ASP A 243 7.71 -16.53 -6.51
N ASP A 244 6.92 -16.06 -5.55
CA ASP A 244 6.61 -16.78 -4.32
C ASP A 244 5.48 -17.80 -4.54
N ALA A 245 5.85 -19.06 -4.80
CA ALA A 245 4.90 -20.15 -5.00
C ALA A 245 3.99 -20.42 -3.79
N SER A 246 4.38 -20.02 -2.57
CA SER A 246 3.53 -20.15 -1.38
C SER A 246 2.33 -19.23 -1.42
N ILE A 247 2.43 -18.11 -2.16
CA ILE A 247 1.36 -17.13 -2.36
C ILE A 247 0.54 -17.46 -3.61
N TRP A 248 1.22 -17.71 -4.74
CA TRP A 248 0.58 -17.85 -6.06
C TRP A 248 0.23 -19.29 -6.44
N GLY A 249 0.77 -20.30 -5.72
CA GLY A 249 0.61 -21.71 -6.08
C GLY A 249 1.36 -22.08 -7.37
N ASP A 250 1.24 -23.36 -7.74
CA ASP A 250 1.85 -23.92 -8.96
C ASP A 250 0.85 -24.12 -10.13
N GLY A 251 -0.37 -23.67 -9.98
CA GLY A 251 -1.46 -23.82 -10.95
C GLY A 251 -2.74 -23.11 -10.54
N PRO A 252 -3.83 -23.30 -11.28
CA PRO A 252 -5.13 -22.69 -10.94
C PRO A 252 -5.60 -23.09 -9.54
N MET A 253 -6.10 -22.12 -8.79
CA MET A 253 -6.58 -22.29 -7.42
C MET A 253 -8.02 -21.74 -7.27
N PRO A 254 -9.04 -22.48 -7.71
CA PRO A 254 -10.44 -22.09 -7.57
C PRO A 254 -10.81 -21.79 -6.12
N GLY A 255 -11.60 -20.73 -5.91
CA GLY A 255 -12.04 -20.33 -4.59
C GLY A 255 -11.00 -19.56 -3.76
N ARG A 256 -9.76 -19.41 -4.25
CA ARG A 256 -8.74 -18.60 -3.58
C ARG A 256 -8.86 -17.13 -3.95
N LEU A 257 -8.72 -16.26 -2.95
CA LEU A 257 -8.62 -14.82 -3.13
C LEU A 257 -7.38 -14.30 -2.41
N LEU A 258 -6.67 -13.35 -2.99
CA LEU A 258 -5.59 -12.61 -2.38
C LEU A 258 -5.95 -11.14 -2.25
N THR A 259 -5.74 -10.55 -1.07
CA THR A 259 -5.69 -9.10 -0.91
C THR A 259 -4.25 -8.65 -0.76
N ILE A 260 -3.84 -7.64 -1.56
CA ILE A 260 -2.46 -7.18 -1.64
C ILE A 260 -2.39 -5.67 -1.40
N SER A 261 -1.49 -5.26 -0.49
CA SER A 261 -1.17 -3.86 -0.25
C SER A 261 0.31 -3.65 0.04
N CYS A 262 0.76 -2.40 0.08
CA CYS A 262 2.10 -2.08 0.56
C CYS A 262 2.14 -2.07 2.09
N ILE A 263 3.22 -2.55 2.71
CA ILE A 263 3.50 -2.32 4.13
C ILE A 263 4.16 -0.95 4.26
N GLN A 264 3.49 -0.03 4.94
CA GLN A 264 4.08 1.27 5.28
C GLN A 264 5.01 1.10 6.48
N PRO A 265 6.29 1.52 6.39
CA PRO A 265 7.20 1.45 7.52
C PRO A 265 6.77 2.40 8.65
N ALA A 266 7.21 2.13 9.89
CA ALA A 266 6.96 3.00 11.03
C ALA A 266 7.46 4.44 10.81
N ASN A 267 8.56 4.59 10.07
CA ASN A 267 9.04 5.90 9.61
C ASN A 267 8.42 6.23 8.24
N PRO A 268 7.51 7.20 8.14
CA PRO A 268 6.82 7.53 6.88
C PRO A 268 7.73 8.12 5.79
N LEU A 269 8.99 8.44 6.11
CA LEU A 269 9.98 8.91 5.14
C LEU A 269 10.75 7.76 4.48
N GLU A 270 10.61 6.56 4.97
CA GLU A 270 11.21 5.36 4.38
C GLU A 270 10.32 4.78 3.27
N PRO A 271 10.91 4.18 2.23
CA PRO A 271 10.13 3.54 1.18
C PRO A 271 9.47 2.26 1.69
N ALA A 272 8.24 2.00 1.24
CA ALA A 272 7.57 0.72 1.44
C ALA A 272 8.23 -0.33 0.54
N VAL A 273 8.98 -1.27 1.12
CA VAL A 273 9.75 -2.31 0.40
C VAL A 273 9.11 -3.69 0.46
N ARG A 274 8.09 -3.88 1.30
CA ARG A 274 7.33 -5.14 1.45
C ARG A 274 5.87 -4.96 1.09
N ASN A 275 5.20 -6.09 0.85
CA ASN A 275 3.77 -6.16 0.66
C ASN A 275 3.12 -6.93 1.82
N ALA A 276 1.93 -6.50 2.24
CA ALA A 276 1.03 -7.33 3.02
C ALA A 276 0.14 -8.11 2.05
N VAL A 277 0.17 -9.42 2.16
CA VAL A 277 -0.66 -10.32 1.38
C VAL A 277 -1.45 -11.20 2.34
N VAL A 278 -2.76 -11.21 2.18
CA VAL A 278 -3.64 -12.11 2.92
C VAL A 278 -4.28 -13.05 1.92
N GLY A 279 -4.15 -14.34 2.17
CA GLY A 279 -4.83 -15.40 1.44
C GLY A 279 -6.16 -15.72 2.09
N TRP A 280 -7.18 -15.86 1.26
CA TRP A 280 -8.56 -16.14 1.66
C TRP A 280 -9.10 -17.32 0.88
N GLN A 281 -9.94 -18.13 1.50
CA GLN A 281 -10.62 -19.26 0.86
C GLN A 281 -12.12 -19.03 0.85
N TYR A 282 -12.74 -19.22 -0.30
CA TYR A 282 -14.21 -19.15 -0.46
C TYR A 282 -14.92 -20.20 0.40
N GLU A 283 -15.95 -19.77 1.13
CA GLU A 283 -16.75 -20.62 2.01
C GLU A 283 -18.23 -20.69 1.64
N GLY A 284 -18.75 -19.67 0.97
CA GLY A 284 -20.16 -19.58 0.66
C GLY A 284 -20.62 -18.18 0.27
N THR A 285 -21.93 -17.97 0.33
CA THR A 285 -22.54 -16.67 0.05
C THR A 285 -23.53 -16.30 1.14
N THR A 286 -23.81 -14.99 1.29
CA THR A 286 -25.05 -14.58 1.94
C THR A 286 -26.21 -14.90 1.01
N HIS A 287 -27.35 -15.22 1.58
CA HIS A 287 -28.60 -15.38 0.82
C HIS A 287 -29.56 -14.27 1.21
N THR A 288 -29.83 -13.37 0.29
CA THR A 288 -30.91 -12.41 0.47
C THR A 288 -32.19 -13.09 0.02
N GLU A 289 -33.11 -13.39 0.95
CA GLU A 289 -34.47 -13.79 0.59
C GLU A 289 -35.07 -12.62 -0.20
N THR A 290 -35.21 -12.80 -1.51
CA THR A 290 -36.02 -11.88 -2.31
C THR A 290 -37.44 -12.03 -1.78
N GLU A 291 -37.95 -11.03 -1.04
CA GLU A 291 -39.35 -10.96 -0.72
C GLU A 291 -40.14 -11.12 -2.02
N SER A 292 -40.71 -12.29 -2.20
CA SER A 292 -41.64 -12.57 -3.29
C SER A 292 -42.88 -11.73 -3.09
N ALA A 293 -42.96 -10.62 -3.81
CA ALA A 293 -44.13 -9.74 -3.85
C ALA A 293 -45.30 -10.41 -4.58
#